data_4188269017d3299f96360be45b3f822f
#
_entry.id   4188269017d3299f96360be45b3f822f
#
_cell.length_a   1.000
_cell.length_b   1.000
_cell.length_c   1.000
_cell.angle_alpha   90.00
_cell.angle_beta   90.00
_cell.angle_gamma   90.00
#
_symmetry.space_group_name_H-M   'P 1'
#
loop_
_entity.id
_entity.type
_entity.pdbx_description
1 polymer ?
#
loop_
_entity_poly.entity_id
_entity_poly.type
_entity_poly.pdbx_seq_one_letter_code
_entity_poly.pdbx_strand_id
1 'polypeptide(L)'
;MRKNLPVTDVERHLEDGQYIVSKTDLKGRITYINRPFMEISGFDENDLLGKAHNVIRHPDMPPEAFADLWQTLQRGKPWRGMVKNRCKNGDFYWVEANANPIWEGDEIVGYMSLRTKASRAQVEEAEQVYREMREGRAKGLTIKEGSVVRAGLPGWLIRLGQPSLQARIFALFGLLALCLLGLYTRTTAVPQPAWLGAGLAATLYLGYLVRSAIFRPLEQAVRVCQVVAAGDVRLQRIDNWHTETGRLLHAVHTMTGNVASIVADVHQASASLSLAASDVARTAQSLSTATAEQTQGVAATSSSIEQIRAAIEQNAANAQQTDSVAAQSSADAAQGGEAVKDTVNAMKRIADSISIIDDIAYRTNLLALNAALEAARAGEHGKGFGVVADEVRKLAERAQEAAMEISQVADSSVNLAEHAGKLLGDIVPAIQQTSTLVQAIATSSAEQSQGVTQLNTVIVRLHEIAGQNNATSQKLASTADTMNAQSAQLGNLLGFFKAA
;
A
#
# COMPACT_ATOMS: atom_id res chain seq x y z
N MET A 1 -36.07 27.15 4.51
CA MET A 1 -35.04 26.51 5.38
C MET A 1 -34.63 25.18 4.79
N ARG A 2 -33.35 24.80 4.83
CA ARG A 2 -32.89 23.50 4.29
C ARG A 2 -33.44 22.36 5.18
N LYS A 3 -34.14 21.40 4.58
CA LYS A 3 -34.58 20.17 5.24
C LYS A 3 -33.60 19.07 4.89
N ASN A 4 -32.87 18.56 5.89
CA ASN A 4 -31.93 17.47 5.69
C ASN A 4 -32.68 16.14 5.90
N LEU A 5 -32.66 15.30 4.88
CA LEU A 5 -33.26 13.96 4.87
C LEU A 5 -32.17 12.93 4.50
N PRO A 6 -32.35 11.63 4.83
CA PRO A 6 -33.43 11.07 5.64
C PRO A 6 -33.29 11.41 7.13
N VAL A 7 -34.37 11.18 7.89
CA VAL A 7 -34.37 11.16 9.36
C VAL A 7 -34.98 9.83 9.84
N THR A 8 -34.49 9.34 10.96
CA THR A 8 -34.99 8.14 11.64
C THR A 8 -35.41 8.51 13.05
N ASP A 9 -36.05 7.57 13.75
CA ASP A 9 -36.42 7.73 15.18
C ASP A 9 -35.36 7.16 16.13
N VAL A 10 -34.14 6.88 15.62
CA VAL A 10 -33.04 6.33 16.40
C VAL A 10 -32.20 7.44 17.00
N GLU A 11 -32.18 7.51 18.34
CA GLU A 11 -31.34 8.47 19.08
C GLU A 11 -29.96 7.86 19.36
N ARG A 12 -28.90 8.60 19.05
CA ARG A 12 -27.52 8.32 19.46
C ARG A 12 -27.18 9.14 20.68
N HIS A 13 -26.41 8.59 21.58
CA HIS A 13 -26.01 9.25 22.81
C HIS A 13 -24.50 9.52 22.83
N LEU A 14 -24.11 10.71 23.31
CA LEU A 14 -22.73 10.95 23.69
C LEU A 14 -22.40 10.11 24.93
N GLU A 15 -21.18 9.60 24.96
CA GLU A 15 -20.64 8.97 26.17
C GLU A 15 -20.36 10.03 27.24
N ASP A 16 -20.32 9.59 28.49
CA ASP A 16 -19.98 10.50 29.61
C ASP A 16 -18.51 10.95 29.44
N GLY A 17 -18.30 12.24 29.50
CA GLY A 17 -16.98 12.83 29.32
C GLY A 17 -16.58 13.10 27.86
N GLN A 18 -17.37 12.74 26.86
CA GLN A 18 -17.14 13.14 25.47
C GLN A 18 -17.64 14.56 25.20
N TYR A 19 -16.85 15.29 24.42
CA TYR A 19 -17.15 16.66 23.99
C TYR A 19 -17.07 16.78 22.50
N ILE A 20 -18.09 17.39 21.89
CA ILE A 20 -18.08 17.75 20.48
C ILE A 20 -17.60 19.20 20.34
N VAL A 21 -16.52 19.38 19.61
CA VAL A 21 -15.99 20.71 19.28
C VAL A 21 -16.06 20.96 17.80
N SER A 22 -16.58 22.13 17.41
CA SER A 22 -16.50 22.59 16.02
C SER A 22 -16.19 24.09 15.98
N LYS A 23 -15.45 24.53 14.94
CA LYS A 23 -15.26 25.95 14.62
C LYS A 23 -15.86 26.24 13.26
N THR A 24 -16.30 27.48 13.09
CA THR A 24 -16.83 27.98 11.80
C THR A 24 -16.24 29.34 11.49
N ASP A 25 -16.22 29.70 10.20
CA ASP A 25 -15.98 31.06 9.76
C ASP A 25 -17.21 31.97 10.09
N LEU A 26 -17.11 33.25 9.74
CA LEU A 26 -18.21 34.23 9.93
C LEU A 26 -19.46 33.87 9.12
N LYS A 27 -19.33 33.07 8.05
CA LYS A 27 -20.44 32.60 7.21
C LYS A 27 -21.06 31.29 7.72
N GLY A 28 -20.55 30.77 8.86
CA GLY A 28 -21.01 29.52 9.43
C GLY A 28 -20.54 28.28 8.69
N ARG A 29 -19.44 28.35 7.90
CA ARG A 29 -18.81 27.20 7.28
C ARG A 29 -17.87 26.57 8.28
N ILE A 30 -17.92 25.24 8.39
CA ILE A 30 -17.11 24.48 9.34
C ILE A 30 -15.64 24.56 8.92
N THR A 31 -14.78 25.00 9.84
CA THR A 31 -13.32 25.10 9.66
C THR A 31 -12.55 24.11 10.51
N TYR A 32 -13.16 23.56 11.55
CA TYR A 32 -12.58 22.55 12.42
C TYR A 32 -13.67 21.69 13.04
N ILE A 33 -13.39 20.41 13.19
CA ILE A 33 -14.17 19.43 13.96
C ILE A 33 -13.22 18.51 14.71
N ASN A 34 -13.65 18.05 15.87
CA ASN A 34 -12.91 17.01 16.60
C ASN A 34 -13.47 15.61 16.27
N ARG A 35 -12.73 14.60 16.66
CA ARG A 35 -13.09 13.20 16.38
C ARG A 35 -14.42 12.74 16.96
N PRO A 36 -14.80 13.05 18.24
CA PRO A 36 -16.11 12.71 18.74
C PRO A 36 -17.26 13.26 17.90
N PHE A 37 -17.07 14.38 17.20
CA PHE A 37 -18.06 14.91 16.29
C PHE A 37 -18.27 13.98 15.08
N MET A 38 -17.20 13.47 14.48
CA MET A 38 -17.28 12.53 13.37
C MET A 38 -17.93 11.22 13.81
N GLU A 39 -17.50 10.69 14.94
CA GLU A 39 -17.99 9.40 15.46
C GLU A 39 -19.50 9.40 15.75
N ILE A 40 -20.01 10.41 16.45
CA ILE A 40 -21.45 10.46 16.77
C ILE A 40 -22.28 10.81 15.54
N SER A 41 -21.82 11.73 14.70
CA SER A 41 -22.59 12.19 13.54
C SER A 41 -22.51 11.23 12.35
N GLY A 42 -21.47 10.37 12.29
CA GLY A 42 -21.22 9.46 11.18
C GLY A 42 -20.82 10.15 9.87
N PHE A 43 -20.45 11.44 9.93
CA PHE A 43 -19.90 12.18 8.80
C PHE A 43 -18.37 12.12 8.83
N ASP A 44 -17.77 12.03 7.66
CA ASP A 44 -16.32 12.13 7.49
C ASP A 44 -15.88 13.60 7.49
N GLU A 45 -14.62 13.86 7.72
CA GLU A 45 -14.02 15.19 7.71
C GLU A 45 -14.30 15.93 6.38
N ASN A 46 -14.15 15.23 5.25
CA ASN A 46 -14.43 15.77 3.91
C ASN A 46 -15.89 16.12 3.66
N ASP A 47 -16.81 15.51 4.39
CA ASP A 47 -18.24 15.81 4.31
C ASP A 47 -18.60 17.11 5.02
N LEU A 48 -17.81 17.49 6.03
CA LEU A 48 -18.11 18.58 6.96
C LEU A 48 -17.26 19.83 6.73
N LEU A 49 -15.95 19.69 6.49
CA LEU A 49 -15.08 20.85 6.30
C LEU A 49 -15.50 21.69 5.08
N GLY A 50 -15.53 23.02 5.27
CA GLY A 50 -15.96 23.98 4.25
C GLY A 50 -17.47 24.01 3.98
N LYS A 51 -18.26 23.09 4.56
CA LYS A 51 -19.72 23.08 4.44
C LYS A 51 -20.36 23.95 5.51
N ALA A 52 -21.56 24.48 5.16
CA ALA A 52 -22.32 25.23 6.16
C ALA A 52 -22.76 24.29 7.31
N HIS A 53 -22.65 24.76 8.55
CA HIS A 53 -22.94 23.98 9.76
C HIS A 53 -24.38 23.42 9.80
N ASN A 54 -25.28 23.98 8.99
CA ASN A 54 -26.66 23.50 8.87
C ASN A 54 -26.78 22.11 8.21
N VAL A 55 -25.69 21.50 7.74
CA VAL A 55 -25.68 20.13 7.19
C VAL A 55 -26.10 19.08 8.21
N ILE A 56 -25.77 19.31 9.49
CA ILE A 56 -26.11 18.39 10.60
C ILE A 56 -27.44 18.78 11.29
N ARG A 57 -28.12 19.81 10.82
CA ARG A 57 -29.33 20.27 11.47
C ARG A 57 -30.47 19.27 11.31
N HIS A 58 -31.11 18.91 12.43
CA HIS A 58 -32.33 18.13 12.42
C HIS A 58 -33.53 18.98 12.00
N PRO A 59 -34.47 18.45 11.17
CA PRO A 59 -35.68 19.22 10.75
C PRO A 59 -36.60 19.64 11.89
N ASP A 60 -36.57 18.93 13.02
CA ASP A 60 -37.37 19.26 14.21
C ASP A 60 -36.91 20.51 14.97
N MET A 61 -35.74 21.03 14.66
CA MET A 61 -35.28 22.25 15.31
C MET A 61 -36.04 23.47 14.78
N PRO A 62 -36.67 24.28 15.69
CA PRO A 62 -37.42 25.45 15.26
C PRO A 62 -36.48 26.49 14.63
N PRO A 63 -36.96 27.19 13.58
CA PRO A 63 -36.18 28.27 12.93
C PRO A 63 -35.69 29.34 13.90
N GLU A 64 -36.52 29.65 14.89
CA GLU A 64 -36.31 30.69 15.91
C GLU A 64 -35.06 30.42 16.76
N ALA A 65 -34.80 29.15 17.07
CA ALA A 65 -33.59 28.75 17.87
C ALA A 65 -32.29 29.11 17.13
N PHE A 66 -32.24 28.88 15.81
CA PHE A 66 -31.06 29.24 15.01
C PHE A 66 -30.97 30.74 14.71
N ALA A 67 -32.10 31.41 14.55
CA ALA A 67 -32.13 32.86 14.39
C ALA A 67 -31.57 33.55 15.65
N ASP A 68 -32.00 33.12 16.82
CA ASP A 68 -31.49 33.61 18.11
C ASP A 68 -29.98 33.30 18.30
N LEU A 69 -29.54 32.07 17.94
CA LEU A 69 -28.14 31.68 18.00
C LEU A 69 -27.27 32.64 17.18
N TRP A 70 -27.57 32.81 15.89
CA TRP A 70 -26.77 33.68 15.03
C TRP A 70 -26.82 35.14 15.45
N GLN A 71 -28.00 35.66 15.83
CA GLN A 71 -28.14 37.03 16.30
C GLN A 71 -27.35 37.28 17.58
N THR A 72 -27.30 36.29 18.48
CA THR A 72 -26.55 36.39 19.73
C THR A 72 -25.05 36.39 19.49
N LEU A 73 -24.56 35.46 18.65
CA LEU A 73 -23.14 35.35 18.31
C LEU A 73 -22.61 36.58 17.54
N GLN A 74 -23.39 37.11 16.61
CA GLN A 74 -23.04 38.33 15.85
C GLN A 74 -22.95 39.58 16.75
N ARG A 75 -23.64 39.58 17.89
CA ARG A 75 -23.51 40.63 18.90
C ARG A 75 -22.32 40.45 19.85
N GLY A 76 -21.44 39.46 19.54
CA GLY A 76 -20.28 39.14 20.37
C GLY A 76 -20.62 38.47 21.71
N LYS A 77 -21.83 37.90 21.83
CA LYS A 77 -22.26 37.22 23.05
C LYS A 77 -22.24 35.71 22.91
N PRO A 78 -21.94 34.96 23.98
CA PRO A 78 -22.10 33.52 24.04
C PRO A 78 -23.58 33.13 23.94
N TRP A 79 -23.83 31.97 23.30
CA TRP A 79 -25.16 31.36 23.21
C TRP A 79 -25.10 29.95 23.81
N ARG A 80 -26.11 29.59 24.61
CA ARG A 80 -26.22 28.26 25.20
C ARG A 80 -27.66 27.76 25.05
N GLY A 81 -27.81 26.55 24.44
CA GLY A 81 -29.17 26.00 24.26
C GLY A 81 -29.14 24.54 23.85
N MET A 82 -30.33 23.95 23.91
CA MET A 82 -30.55 22.56 23.48
C MET A 82 -30.59 22.48 21.93
N VAL A 83 -29.85 21.53 21.35
CA VAL A 83 -29.80 21.33 19.92
C VAL A 83 -29.99 19.87 19.56
N LYS A 84 -30.95 19.60 18.69
CA LYS A 84 -31.13 18.30 18.03
C LYS A 84 -30.37 18.29 16.71
N ASN A 85 -29.41 17.41 16.55
CA ASN A 85 -28.62 17.26 15.34
C ASN A 85 -28.98 15.95 14.62
N ARG A 86 -28.74 15.90 13.31
CA ARG A 86 -28.93 14.74 12.46
C ARG A 86 -27.60 14.09 12.09
N CYS A 87 -27.54 12.77 12.13
CA CYS A 87 -26.43 11.95 11.65
C CYS A 87 -26.50 11.74 10.12
N LYS A 88 -25.40 11.30 9.52
CA LYS A 88 -25.31 11.02 8.06
C LYS A 88 -26.34 9.99 7.60
N ASN A 89 -26.60 8.96 8.42
CA ASN A 89 -27.58 7.90 8.14
C ASN A 89 -29.03 8.28 8.46
N GLY A 90 -29.27 9.46 9.06
CA GLY A 90 -30.62 9.92 9.45
C GLY A 90 -30.93 9.82 10.94
N ASP A 91 -30.15 9.09 11.74
CA ASP A 91 -30.26 9.07 13.20
C ASP A 91 -30.10 10.49 13.77
N PHE A 92 -30.40 10.69 15.03
CA PHE A 92 -30.26 11.98 15.66
C PHE A 92 -29.59 11.90 17.03
N TYR A 93 -29.10 13.04 17.49
CA TYR A 93 -28.53 13.17 18.85
C TYR A 93 -28.84 14.56 19.43
N TRP A 94 -29.07 14.57 20.74
CA TRP A 94 -29.28 15.77 21.49
C TRP A 94 -28.01 16.21 22.20
N VAL A 95 -27.76 17.50 22.20
CA VAL A 95 -26.63 18.12 22.88
C VAL A 95 -27.04 19.43 23.54
N GLU A 96 -26.39 19.76 24.65
CA GLU A 96 -26.34 21.11 25.15
C GLU A 96 -25.19 21.83 24.42
N ALA A 97 -25.52 22.77 23.56
CA ALA A 97 -24.54 23.50 22.77
C ALA A 97 -24.15 24.82 23.45
N ASN A 98 -22.86 25.03 23.64
CA ASN A 98 -22.27 26.28 24.09
C ASN A 98 -21.48 26.87 22.91
N ALA A 99 -22.02 27.92 22.32
CA ALA A 99 -21.41 28.58 21.15
C ALA A 99 -20.85 29.95 21.55
N ASN A 100 -19.62 30.23 21.12
CA ASN A 100 -18.90 31.47 21.46
C ASN A 100 -18.31 32.09 20.20
N PRO A 101 -18.29 33.44 20.08
CA PRO A 101 -17.49 34.10 19.06
C PRO A 101 -16.00 33.91 19.33
N ILE A 102 -15.22 33.73 18.23
CA ILE A 102 -13.76 33.72 18.27
C ILE A 102 -13.29 35.12 17.94
N TRP A 103 -12.47 35.69 18.80
CA TRP A 103 -11.95 37.04 18.70
C TRP A 103 -10.46 37.01 18.29
N GLU A 104 -10.10 37.88 17.35
CA GLU A 104 -8.71 38.24 17.07
C GLU A 104 -8.60 39.77 17.26
N GLY A 105 -7.94 40.17 18.34
CA GLY A 105 -8.02 41.57 18.81
C GLY A 105 -9.46 41.95 19.16
N ASP A 106 -9.99 43.00 18.54
CA ASP A 106 -11.36 43.49 18.71
C ASP A 106 -12.35 43.01 17.67
N GLU A 107 -11.91 42.16 16.72
CA GLU A 107 -12.75 41.65 15.64
C GLU A 107 -13.15 40.19 15.87
N ILE A 108 -14.39 39.86 15.50
CA ILE A 108 -14.90 38.48 15.49
C ILE A 108 -14.45 37.85 14.16
N VAL A 109 -13.67 36.80 14.22
CA VAL A 109 -13.16 36.08 13.03
C VAL A 109 -13.88 34.76 12.74
N GLY A 110 -14.69 34.28 13.69
CA GLY A 110 -15.42 33.03 13.55
C GLY A 110 -16.20 32.67 14.81
N TYR A 111 -16.71 31.46 14.84
CA TYR A 111 -17.48 30.96 15.97
C TYR A 111 -17.01 29.56 16.34
N MET A 112 -17.02 29.26 17.63
CA MET A 112 -16.71 27.94 18.16
C MET A 112 -17.90 27.43 18.98
N SER A 113 -18.18 26.15 18.87
CA SER A 113 -19.20 25.49 19.67
C SER A 113 -18.63 24.27 20.37
N LEU A 114 -18.72 24.28 21.70
CA LEU A 114 -18.51 23.11 22.55
C LEU A 114 -19.87 22.52 22.89
N ARG A 115 -20.05 21.22 22.64
CA ARG A 115 -21.30 20.51 22.91
C ARG A 115 -21.05 19.38 23.89
N THR A 116 -21.94 19.30 24.88
CA THR A 116 -21.90 18.28 25.92
C THR A 116 -23.15 17.41 25.89
N LYS A 117 -23.08 16.26 26.55
CA LYS A 117 -24.22 15.38 26.74
C LYS A 117 -25.36 16.12 27.44
N ALA A 118 -26.53 16.08 26.84
CA ALA A 118 -27.74 16.63 27.45
C ALA A 118 -28.33 15.66 28.48
N SER A 119 -28.86 16.19 29.60
CA SER A 119 -29.63 15.36 30.52
C SER A 119 -31.02 15.01 29.94
N ARG A 120 -31.55 13.86 30.30
CA ARG A 120 -32.85 13.43 29.80
C ARG A 120 -33.96 14.42 30.08
N ALA A 121 -34.00 15.01 31.25
CA ALA A 121 -34.96 16.03 31.63
C ALA A 121 -34.87 17.29 30.73
N GLN A 122 -33.65 17.75 30.40
CA GLN A 122 -33.46 18.86 29.48
C GLN A 122 -33.94 18.52 28.04
N VAL A 123 -33.71 17.28 27.58
CA VAL A 123 -34.16 16.83 26.27
C VAL A 123 -35.69 16.83 26.20
N GLU A 124 -36.37 16.27 27.21
CA GLU A 124 -37.83 16.19 27.26
C GLU A 124 -38.49 17.58 27.29
N GLU A 125 -37.96 18.50 28.11
CA GLU A 125 -38.43 19.89 28.16
C GLU A 125 -38.22 20.60 26.79
N ALA A 126 -37.04 20.49 26.23
CA ALA A 126 -36.72 21.12 24.95
C ALA A 126 -37.58 20.55 23.81
N GLU A 127 -37.77 19.24 23.77
CA GLU A 127 -38.56 18.57 22.72
C GLU A 127 -40.03 19.01 22.76
N GLN A 128 -40.62 19.10 23.95
CA GLN A 128 -41.98 19.57 24.13
C GLN A 128 -42.13 21.01 23.62
N VAL A 129 -41.27 21.92 24.08
CA VAL A 129 -41.33 23.36 23.70
C VAL A 129 -41.08 23.53 22.20
N TYR A 130 -40.09 22.85 21.64
CA TYR A 130 -39.79 22.95 20.19
C TYR A 130 -40.90 22.38 19.31
N ARG A 131 -41.61 21.34 19.79
CA ARG A 131 -42.81 20.82 19.14
C ARG A 131 -43.95 21.85 19.15
N GLU A 132 -44.23 22.47 20.31
CA GLU A 132 -45.26 23.53 20.42
C GLU A 132 -44.97 24.74 19.53
N MET A 133 -43.69 25.12 19.40
CA MET A 133 -43.25 26.19 18.50
C MET A 133 -43.50 25.86 17.03
N ARG A 134 -43.13 24.62 16.61
CA ARG A 134 -43.34 24.18 15.23
C ARG A 134 -44.84 24.12 14.84
N GLU A 135 -45.67 23.72 15.78
CA GLU A 135 -47.11 23.58 15.59
C GLU A 135 -47.89 24.92 15.74
N GLY A 136 -47.15 26.00 16.00
CA GLY A 136 -47.77 27.33 16.18
C GLY A 136 -48.61 27.45 17.46
N ARG A 137 -48.49 26.49 18.38
CA ARG A 137 -49.24 26.48 19.68
C ARG A 137 -48.54 27.24 20.77
N ALA A 138 -47.27 27.55 20.61
CA ALA A 138 -46.43 28.27 21.59
C ALA A 138 -46.76 29.80 21.60
N LYS A 139 -48.04 30.18 21.80
CA LYS A 139 -48.44 31.61 21.85
C LYS A 139 -47.69 32.33 23.01
N GLY A 140 -46.86 33.30 22.60
CA GLY A 140 -46.12 34.12 23.61
C GLY A 140 -44.82 33.50 24.15
N LEU A 141 -44.31 32.41 23.55
CA LEU A 141 -42.96 31.91 23.78
C LEU A 141 -42.00 32.36 22.71
N THR A 142 -40.79 32.75 23.08
CA THR A 142 -39.67 33.07 22.18
C THR A 142 -38.38 32.55 22.77
N ILE A 143 -37.36 32.34 21.92
CA ILE A 143 -36.02 31.94 22.36
C ILE A 143 -35.15 33.19 22.40
N LYS A 144 -34.44 33.40 23.50
CA LYS A 144 -33.53 34.53 23.69
C LYS A 144 -32.26 34.06 24.40
N GLU A 145 -31.13 34.25 23.73
CA GLU A 145 -29.81 33.77 24.20
C GLU A 145 -29.85 32.24 24.53
N GLY A 146 -30.65 31.46 23.78
CA GLY A 146 -30.85 30.02 23.93
C GLY A 146 -31.88 29.58 24.99
N SER A 147 -32.40 30.50 25.81
CA SER A 147 -33.42 30.21 26.80
C SER A 147 -34.82 30.53 26.30
N VAL A 148 -35.79 29.69 26.66
CA VAL A 148 -37.20 29.90 26.33
C VAL A 148 -37.78 30.96 27.28
N VAL A 149 -38.27 32.07 26.71
CA VAL A 149 -38.86 33.17 27.46
C VAL A 149 -40.29 33.48 26.95
N ARG A 150 -41.18 33.95 27.84
CA ARG A 150 -42.50 34.38 27.42
C ARG A 150 -42.44 35.75 26.72
N ALA A 151 -42.89 35.81 25.48
CA ALA A 151 -43.06 37.05 24.73
C ALA A 151 -44.43 37.67 25.10
N GLY A 152 -44.47 38.87 25.65
CA GLY A 152 -45.76 39.52 25.93
C GLY A 152 -45.76 40.63 26.95
N LEU A 153 -44.70 40.80 27.72
CA LEU A 153 -44.50 42.00 28.51
C LEU A 153 -43.59 42.96 27.75
N PRO A 154 -43.88 44.28 27.75
CA PRO A 154 -43.01 45.27 27.11
C PRO A 154 -41.58 45.06 27.64
N GLY A 155 -40.60 45.04 26.74
CA GLY A 155 -39.18 44.67 27.07
C GLY A 155 -38.57 45.54 28.14
N TRP A 156 -39.13 46.71 28.46
CA TRP A 156 -38.71 47.55 29.56
C TRP A 156 -39.22 47.00 30.94
N LEU A 157 -40.40 46.35 31.01
CA LEU A 157 -40.92 45.71 32.22
C LEU A 157 -40.13 44.41 32.57
N ILE A 158 -39.71 43.67 31.53
CA ILE A 158 -38.82 42.48 31.72
C ILE A 158 -37.42 42.92 32.20
N ARG A 159 -36.93 44.08 31.72
CA ARG A 159 -35.69 44.69 32.21
C ARG A 159 -35.82 45.21 33.65
N LEU A 160 -36.98 45.64 34.08
CA LEU A 160 -37.28 45.99 35.48
C LEU A 160 -37.32 44.76 36.40
N GLY A 161 -37.73 43.58 35.85
CA GLY A 161 -37.77 42.33 36.62
C GLY A 161 -36.39 41.65 36.84
N GLN A 162 -35.40 41.96 35.97
CA GLN A 162 -34.02 41.48 36.10
C GLN A 162 -33.00 42.59 35.77
N PRO A 163 -32.88 43.64 36.61
CA PRO A 163 -31.89 44.67 36.37
C PRO A 163 -30.47 44.06 36.43
N SER A 164 -29.56 44.58 35.59
CA SER A 164 -28.16 44.19 35.58
C SER A 164 -27.60 44.34 37.01
N LEU A 165 -26.56 43.52 37.33
CA LEU A 165 -25.91 43.58 38.64
C LEU A 165 -25.49 45.01 38.96
N GLN A 166 -24.95 45.75 37.96
CA GLN A 166 -24.61 47.17 38.10
C GLN A 166 -25.83 48.00 38.48
N ALA A 167 -26.95 47.82 37.81
CA ALA A 167 -28.19 48.59 38.12
C ALA A 167 -28.73 48.27 39.51
N ARG A 168 -28.65 47.02 39.97
CA ARG A 168 -29.03 46.65 41.35
C ARG A 168 -28.12 47.30 42.40
N ILE A 169 -26.80 47.29 42.15
CA ILE A 169 -25.82 47.91 43.03
C ILE A 169 -26.03 49.42 43.08
N PHE A 170 -26.21 50.11 41.94
CA PHE A 170 -26.47 51.55 41.93
C PHE A 170 -27.83 51.93 42.56
N ALA A 171 -28.86 51.11 42.36
CA ALA A 171 -30.16 51.33 43.03
C ALA A 171 -30.06 51.22 44.53
N LEU A 172 -29.25 50.27 45.03
CA LEU A 172 -29.00 50.12 46.49
C LEU A 172 -28.14 51.27 47.09
N PHE A 173 -27.14 51.75 46.34
CA PHE A 173 -26.40 52.95 46.70
C PHE A 173 -27.28 54.18 46.69
N GLY A 174 -28.17 54.32 45.72
CA GLY A 174 -29.18 55.39 45.70
C GLY A 174 -30.14 55.33 46.87
N LEU A 175 -30.61 54.12 47.24
CA LEU A 175 -31.46 53.93 48.41
C LEU A 175 -30.72 54.26 49.71
N LEU A 176 -29.46 53.86 49.87
CA LEU A 176 -28.61 54.21 50.95
C LEU A 176 -28.41 55.74 51.11
N ALA A 177 -28.14 56.43 50.00
CA ALA A 177 -27.98 57.84 49.93
C ALA A 177 -29.32 58.55 50.32
N LEU A 178 -30.45 58.02 49.91
CA LEU A 178 -31.78 58.52 50.24
C LEU A 178 -32.10 58.33 51.74
N CYS A 179 -31.71 57.17 52.30
CA CYS A 179 -31.83 56.94 53.77
C CYS A 179 -30.97 57.91 54.58
N LEU A 180 -29.73 58.18 54.15
CA LEU A 180 -28.84 59.14 54.77
C LEU A 180 -29.41 60.58 54.69
N LEU A 181 -29.96 60.99 53.57
CA LEU A 181 -30.60 62.26 53.35
C LEU A 181 -31.86 62.43 54.26
N GLY A 182 -32.66 61.35 54.33
CA GLY A 182 -33.82 61.30 55.21
C GLY A 182 -33.46 61.46 56.68
N LEU A 183 -32.37 60.86 57.12
CA LEU A 183 -31.83 61.07 58.52
C LEU A 183 -31.31 62.46 58.69
N TYR A 184 -30.65 63.08 57.73
CA TYR A 184 -30.08 64.43 57.79
C TYR A 184 -31.16 65.49 57.83
N THR A 185 -32.20 65.38 57.03
CA THR A 185 -33.27 66.41 56.89
C THR A 185 -34.33 66.34 57.99
N ARG A 186 -34.28 65.33 58.86
CA ARG A 186 -35.26 65.16 59.94
C ARG A 186 -36.71 65.32 59.54
N THR A 187 -37.06 64.74 58.40
CA THR A 187 -38.43 64.79 57.84
C THR A 187 -39.44 64.24 58.82
N THR A 188 -40.53 64.98 59.08
CA THR A 188 -41.58 64.61 60.04
C THR A 188 -42.51 63.51 59.49
N ALA A 189 -42.44 63.24 58.25
CA ALA A 189 -43.30 62.25 57.52
C ALA A 189 -42.97 60.78 57.79
N VAL A 190 -41.70 60.47 58.17
CA VAL A 190 -41.26 59.09 58.49
C VAL A 190 -40.41 59.10 59.73
N PRO A 191 -40.70 58.26 60.77
CA PRO A 191 -39.91 58.21 62.02
C PRO A 191 -38.43 57.83 61.78
N GLN A 192 -37.51 58.52 62.45
CA GLN A 192 -36.03 58.26 62.28
C GLN A 192 -35.60 56.79 62.36
N PRO A 193 -36.14 55.94 63.31
CA PRO A 193 -35.77 54.52 63.36
C PRO A 193 -36.14 53.75 62.09
N ALA A 194 -37.16 54.16 61.33
CA ALA A 194 -37.50 53.52 60.08
C ALA A 194 -36.44 53.76 58.97
N TRP A 195 -35.83 54.97 58.89
CA TRP A 195 -34.73 55.29 58.02
C TRP A 195 -33.45 54.49 58.36
N LEU A 196 -33.18 54.34 59.69
CA LEU A 196 -32.06 53.52 60.15
C LEU A 196 -32.28 52.05 59.83
N GLY A 197 -33.45 51.49 59.98
CA GLY A 197 -33.80 50.14 59.65
C GLY A 197 -33.71 49.85 58.14
N ALA A 198 -34.23 50.76 57.34
CA ALA A 198 -34.13 50.64 55.90
C ALA A 198 -32.68 50.72 55.38
N GLY A 199 -31.86 51.62 55.94
CA GLY A 199 -30.45 51.73 55.60
C GLY A 199 -29.64 50.50 56.01
N LEU A 200 -29.91 49.95 57.20
CA LEU A 200 -29.27 48.69 57.62
C LEU A 200 -29.66 47.51 56.74
N ALA A 201 -30.97 47.36 56.41
CA ALA A 201 -31.44 46.32 55.53
C ALA A 201 -30.84 46.41 54.10
N ALA A 202 -30.75 47.65 53.55
CA ALA A 202 -30.13 47.89 52.27
C ALA A 202 -28.64 47.54 52.28
N THR A 203 -27.90 47.83 53.32
CA THR A 203 -26.48 47.50 53.45
C THR A 203 -26.25 46.00 53.59
N LEU A 204 -27.05 45.31 54.38
CA LEU A 204 -26.97 43.85 54.49
C LEU A 204 -27.31 43.16 53.20
N TYR A 205 -28.35 43.65 52.47
CA TYR A 205 -28.73 43.12 51.16
C TYR A 205 -27.65 43.38 50.04
N LEU A 206 -27.01 44.57 50.11
CA LEU A 206 -25.89 44.90 49.25
C LEU A 206 -24.71 43.95 49.49
N GLY A 207 -24.35 43.72 50.73
CA GLY A 207 -23.31 42.74 51.12
C GLY A 207 -23.61 41.33 50.63
N TYR A 208 -24.88 40.90 50.78
CA TYR A 208 -25.35 39.63 50.27
C TYR A 208 -25.24 39.55 48.74
N LEU A 209 -25.67 40.58 48.00
CA LEU A 209 -25.58 40.67 46.56
C LEU A 209 -24.11 40.60 46.06
N VAL A 210 -23.25 41.42 46.65
CA VAL A 210 -21.83 41.43 46.28
C VAL A 210 -21.20 40.06 46.53
N ARG A 211 -21.48 39.46 47.71
CA ARG A 211 -20.99 38.11 48.01
C ARG A 211 -21.52 37.05 47.03
N SER A 212 -22.83 37.04 46.75
CA SER A 212 -23.47 36.00 45.95
C SER A 212 -23.26 36.17 44.45
N ALA A 213 -23.22 37.39 43.94
CA ALA A 213 -23.17 37.69 42.50
C ALA A 213 -21.75 38.00 41.98
N ILE A 214 -20.82 38.37 42.86
CA ILE A 214 -19.44 38.69 42.47
C ILE A 214 -18.45 37.68 43.04
N PHE A 215 -18.35 37.63 44.41
CA PHE A 215 -17.28 36.86 45.02
C PHE A 215 -17.39 35.35 44.83
N ARG A 216 -18.58 34.76 45.02
CA ARG A 216 -18.77 33.30 44.83
C ARG A 216 -18.45 32.83 43.39
N PRO A 217 -18.97 33.46 42.30
CA PRO A 217 -18.61 33.04 40.95
C PRO A 217 -17.13 33.26 40.63
N LEU A 218 -16.50 34.32 41.15
CA LEU A 218 -15.08 34.56 40.96
C LEU A 218 -14.22 33.49 41.65
N GLU A 219 -14.54 33.15 42.91
CA GLU A 219 -13.89 32.06 43.65
C GLU A 219 -14.06 30.72 42.91
N GLN A 220 -15.23 30.46 42.33
CA GLN A 220 -15.47 29.27 41.50
C GLN A 220 -14.59 29.29 40.24
N ALA A 221 -14.52 30.43 39.52
CA ALA A 221 -13.67 30.56 38.33
C ALA A 221 -12.19 30.33 38.68
N VAL A 222 -11.69 30.95 39.75
CA VAL A 222 -10.32 30.74 40.20
C VAL A 222 -10.08 29.29 40.61
N ARG A 223 -11.01 28.64 41.29
CA ARG A 223 -10.91 27.22 41.66
C ARG A 223 -10.86 26.32 40.41
N VAL A 224 -11.73 26.53 39.42
CA VAL A 224 -11.70 25.77 38.15
C VAL A 224 -10.37 25.97 37.43
N CYS A 225 -9.87 27.22 37.35
CA CYS A 225 -8.56 27.48 36.77
C CYS A 225 -7.43 26.75 37.51
N GLN A 226 -7.47 26.70 38.83
CA GLN A 226 -6.49 25.99 39.66
C GLN A 226 -6.55 24.47 39.43
N VAL A 227 -7.74 23.90 39.34
CA VAL A 227 -7.97 22.47 39.07
C VAL A 227 -7.45 22.10 37.66
N VAL A 228 -7.75 22.95 36.67
CA VAL A 228 -7.24 22.76 35.30
C VAL A 228 -5.72 22.91 35.26
N ALA A 229 -5.16 23.89 35.97
CA ALA A 229 -3.71 24.07 36.05
C ALA A 229 -3.01 22.90 36.78
N ALA A 230 -3.71 22.18 37.65
CA ALA A 230 -3.25 20.95 38.28
C ALA A 230 -3.44 19.70 37.38
N GLY A 231 -3.87 19.88 36.13
CA GLY A 231 -4.05 18.81 35.11
C GLY A 231 -5.43 18.16 35.11
N ASP A 232 -6.37 18.52 35.99
CA ASP A 232 -7.72 17.97 35.95
C ASP A 232 -8.60 18.79 35.00
N VAL A 233 -8.82 18.24 33.77
CA VAL A 233 -9.58 18.91 32.72
C VAL A 233 -11.03 18.40 32.61
N ARG A 234 -11.52 17.67 33.62
CA ARG A 234 -12.91 17.20 33.63
C ARG A 234 -13.84 18.40 33.83
N LEU A 235 -14.85 18.50 32.95
CA LEU A 235 -15.79 19.61 32.98
C LEU A 235 -16.70 19.55 34.24
N GLN A 236 -16.75 20.63 34.98
CA GLN A 236 -17.68 20.82 36.09
C GLN A 236 -18.95 21.54 35.62
N ARG A 237 -20.12 21.17 36.15
CA ARG A 237 -21.41 21.79 35.84
C ARG A 237 -21.47 23.23 36.32
N ILE A 238 -21.94 24.16 35.45
CA ILE A 238 -22.11 25.59 35.79
C ILE A 238 -23.59 25.94 35.71
N ASP A 239 -24.16 26.39 36.83
CA ASP A 239 -25.60 26.62 36.91
C ASP A 239 -26.04 28.07 36.63
N ASN A 240 -25.18 29.09 36.76
CA ASN A 240 -25.54 30.52 36.67
C ASN A 240 -24.72 31.30 35.65
N TRP A 241 -25.03 31.18 34.37
CA TRP A 241 -24.26 31.82 33.29
C TRP A 241 -24.82 33.16 32.75
N HIS A 242 -26.01 33.58 33.21
CA HIS A 242 -26.68 34.79 32.70
C HIS A 242 -26.15 36.10 33.30
N THR A 243 -25.30 36.06 34.33
CA THR A 243 -24.68 37.22 34.96
C THR A 243 -23.32 37.54 34.31
N GLU A 244 -22.81 38.77 34.50
CA GLU A 244 -21.48 39.18 34.02
C GLU A 244 -20.37 38.26 34.53
N THR A 245 -20.43 37.84 35.78
CA THR A 245 -19.51 36.87 36.41
C THR A 245 -19.75 35.45 35.92
N GLY A 246 -21.00 35.09 35.59
CA GLY A 246 -21.34 33.83 34.96
C GLY A 246 -20.72 33.67 33.53
N ARG A 247 -20.60 34.77 32.77
CA ARG A 247 -19.90 34.79 31.49
C ARG A 247 -18.42 34.45 31.64
N LEU A 248 -17.75 34.93 32.68
CA LEU A 248 -16.37 34.55 32.98
C LEU A 248 -16.26 33.04 33.25
N LEU A 249 -17.15 32.52 34.09
CA LEU A 249 -17.18 31.08 34.39
C LEU A 249 -17.41 30.24 33.13
N HIS A 250 -18.30 30.72 32.25
CA HIS A 250 -18.57 30.07 30.97
C HIS A 250 -17.34 30.07 30.06
N ALA A 251 -16.59 31.17 29.97
CA ALA A 251 -15.35 31.24 29.19
C ALA A 251 -14.29 30.25 29.70
N VAL A 252 -14.13 30.15 31.02
CA VAL A 252 -13.25 29.19 31.68
C VAL A 252 -13.69 27.75 31.39
N HIS A 253 -15.00 27.47 31.46
CA HIS A 253 -15.53 26.15 31.12
C HIS A 253 -15.26 25.76 29.66
N THR A 254 -15.47 26.69 28.72
CA THR A 254 -15.17 26.47 27.29
C THR A 254 -13.68 26.22 27.08
N MET A 255 -12.82 26.99 27.75
CA MET A 255 -11.37 26.78 27.73
C MET A 255 -11.00 25.38 28.22
N THR A 256 -11.57 24.94 29.36
CA THR A 256 -11.35 23.61 29.91
C THR A 256 -11.77 22.51 28.91
N GLY A 257 -12.95 22.65 28.31
CA GLY A 257 -13.43 21.69 27.32
C GLY A 257 -12.55 21.60 26.06
N ASN A 258 -11.99 22.75 25.63
CA ASN A 258 -11.04 22.74 24.52
C ASN A 258 -9.74 22.01 24.86
N VAL A 259 -9.21 22.27 26.06
CA VAL A 259 -8.00 21.58 26.55
C VAL A 259 -8.27 20.09 26.67
N ALA A 260 -9.41 19.68 27.24
CA ALA A 260 -9.80 18.27 27.32
C ALA A 260 -9.88 17.59 25.95
N SER A 261 -10.48 18.28 24.96
CA SER A 261 -10.55 17.76 23.58
C SER A 261 -9.15 17.59 22.97
N ILE A 262 -8.27 18.60 23.10
CA ILE A 262 -6.90 18.52 22.58
C ILE A 262 -6.14 17.37 23.24
N VAL A 263 -6.25 17.20 24.56
CA VAL A 263 -5.61 16.09 25.28
C VAL A 263 -6.09 14.74 24.74
N ALA A 264 -7.40 14.58 24.53
CA ALA A 264 -7.97 13.34 23.98
C ALA A 264 -7.46 13.07 22.55
N ASP A 265 -7.46 14.08 21.67
CA ASP A 265 -7.00 13.97 20.29
C ASP A 265 -5.51 13.58 20.22
N VAL A 266 -4.65 14.21 21.04
CA VAL A 266 -3.22 13.90 21.10
C VAL A 266 -2.98 12.51 21.70
N HIS A 267 -3.74 12.11 22.71
CA HIS A 267 -3.65 10.75 23.28
C HIS A 267 -3.93 9.68 22.22
N GLN A 268 -4.97 9.90 21.42
CA GLN A 268 -5.33 8.99 20.35
C GLN A 268 -4.29 8.98 19.20
N ALA A 269 -3.79 10.16 18.81
CA ALA A 269 -2.72 10.24 17.80
C ALA A 269 -1.47 9.48 18.27
N SER A 270 -1.13 9.60 19.57
CA SER A 270 -0.03 8.85 20.18
C SER A 270 -0.26 7.33 20.09
N ALA A 271 -1.45 6.84 20.45
CA ALA A 271 -1.78 5.43 20.34
C ALA A 271 -1.68 4.92 18.89
N SER A 272 -2.18 5.70 17.92
CA SER A 272 -2.08 5.39 16.49
C SER A 272 -0.62 5.36 16.02
N LEU A 273 0.22 6.27 16.51
CA LEU A 273 1.66 6.30 16.22
C LEU A 273 2.38 5.05 16.73
N SER A 274 2.04 4.57 17.93
CA SER A 274 2.61 3.34 18.49
C SER A 274 2.23 2.11 17.66
N LEU A 275 0.99 2.01 17.20
CA LEU A 275 0.55 0.93 16.30
C LEU A 275 1.31 0.98 14.96
N ALA A 276 1.41 2.17 14.35
CA ALA A 276 2.18 2.35 13.12
C ALA A 276 3.66 1.98 13.29
N ALA A 277 4.27 2.34 14.41
CA ALA A 277 5.65 1.96 14.75
C ALA A 277 5.81 0.44 14.84
N SER A 278 4.87 -0.26 15.48
CA SER A 278 4.86 -1.73 15.55
C SER A 278 4.77 -2.37 14.17
N ASP A 279 3.95 -1.82 13.26
CA ASP A 279 3.82 -2.31 11.90
C ASP A 279 5.10 -2.08 11.08
N VAL A 280 5.76 -0.92 11.25
CA VAL A 280 7.06 -0.64 10.62
C VAL A 280 8.13 -1.59 11.13
N ALA A 281 8.19 -1.87 12.45
CA ALA A 281 9.14 -2.83 13.01
C ALA A 281 8.94 -4.25 12.44
N ARG A 282 7.70 -4.70 12.35
CA ARG A 282 7.35 -6.00 11.74
C ARG A 282 7.74 -6.06 10.27
N THR A 283 7.50 -5.00 9.52
CA THR A 283 7.87 -4.90 8.10
C THR A 283 9.39 -4.94 7.94
N ALA A 284 10.13 -4.24 8.81
CA ALA A 284 11.59 -4.27 8.84
C ALA A 284 12.11 -5.69 9.10
N GLN A 285 11.54 -6.40 10.06
CA GLN A 285 11.93 -7.78 10.36
C GLN A 285 11.64 -8.71 9.18
N SER A 286 10.48 -8.58 8.53
CA SER A 286 10.14 -9.38 7.34
C SER A 286 11.08 -9.09 6.17
N LEU A 287 11.45 -7.82 5.96
CA LEU A 287 12.42 -7.42 4.94
C LEU A 287 13.80 -8.01 5.23
N SER A 288 14.25 -8.01 6.49
CA SER A 288 15.52 -8.62 6.90
C SER A 288 15.54 -10.12 6.59
N THR A 289 14.48 -10.84 6.93
CA THR A 289 14.36 -12.28 6.65
C THR A 289 14.37 -12.56 5.14
N ALA A 290 13.57 -11.85 4.36
CA ALA A 290 13.52 -11.98 2.90
C ALA A 290 14.88 -11.66 2.25
N THR A 291 15.61 -10.67 2.79
CA THR A 291 16.95 -10.31 2.32
C THR A 291 17.98 -11.42 2.62
N ALA A 292 17.88 -12.06 3.77
CA ALA A 292 18.75 -13.20 4.10
C ALA A 292 18.50 -14.38 3.15
N GLU A 293 17.24 -14.71 2.87
CA GLU A 293 16.85 -15.74 1.89
C GLU A 293 17.32 -15.38 0.47
N GLN A 294 17.16 -14.09 0.08
CA GLN A 294 17.67 -13.58 -1.20
C GLN A 294 19.18 -13.76 -1.31
N THR A 295 19.94 -13.43 -0.26
CA THR A 295 21.41 -13.56 -0.24
C THR A 295 21.83 -15.02 -0.42
N GLN A 296 21.13 -15.95 0.23
CA GLN A 296 21.36 -17.38 0.06
C GLN A 296 21.04 -17.86 -1.37
N GLY A 297 19.93 -17.40 -1.94
CA GLY A 297 19.53 -17.67 -3.33
C GLY A 297 20.54 -17.13 -4.34
N VAL A 298 21.05 -15.92 -4.14
CA VAL A 298 22.09 -15.30 -4.96
C VAL A 298 23.39 -16.12 -4.93
N ALA A 299 23.81 -16.58 -3.74
CA ALA A 299 25.00 -17.44 -3.59
C ALA A 299 24.85 -18.79 -4.33
N ALA A 300 23.69 -19.44 -4.19
CA ALA A 300 23.41 -20.68 -4.91
C ALA A 300 23.38 -20.49 -6.43
N THR A 301 22.78 -19.39 -6.89
CA THR A 301 22.74 -19.03 -8.32
C THR A 301 24.14 -18.75 -8.87
N SER A 302 24.99 -18.05 -8.10
CA SER A 302 26.40 -17.78 -8.47
C SER A 302 27.17 -19.09 -8.66
N SER A 303 27.01 -20.04 -7.73
CA SER A 303 27.65 -21.38 -7.86
C SER A 303 27.16 -22.12 -9.11
N SER A 304 25.88 -22.05 -9.42
CA SER A 304 25.32 -22.69 -10.63
C SER A 304 25.86 -22.05 -11.91
N ILE A 305 26.04 -20.74 -11.93
CA ILE A 305 26.61 -19.99 -13.05
C ILE A 305 28.07 -20.42 -13.30
N GLU A 306 28.87 -20.61 -12.26
CA GLU A 306 30.25 -21.11 -12.40
C GLU A 306 30.28 -22.55 -13.00
N GLN A 307 29.36 -23.42 -12.58
CA GLN A 307 29.24 -24.76 -13.18
C GLN A 307 28.83 -24.71 -14.67
N ILE A 308 27.87 -23.83 -15.00
CA ILE A 308 27.45 -23.61 -16.39
C ILE A 308 28.62 -23.09 -17.23
N ARG A 309 29.42 -22.15 -16.72
CA ARG A 309 30.61 -21.62 -17.39
C ARG A 309 31.61 -22.73 -17.70
N ALA A 310 31.90 -23.56 -16.71
CA ALA A 310 32.81 -24.70 -16.91
C ALA A 310 32.30 -25.70 -17.96
N ALA A 311 30.99 -25.98 -17.97
CA ALA A 311 30.39 -26.86 -18.95
C ALA A 311 30.44 -26.28 -20.39
N ILE A 312 30.24 -24.94 -20.53
CA ILE A 312 30.35 -24.25 -21.83
C ILE A 312 31.79 -24.27 -22.34
N GLU A 313 32.78 -24.01 -21.50
CA GLU A 313 34.21 -24.09 -21.83
C GLU A 313 34.57 -25.51 -22.29
N GLN A 314 34.08 -26.55 -21.60
CA GLN A 314 34.28 -27.94 -21.99
C GLN A 314 33.58 -28.27 -23.31
N ASN A 315 32.37 -27.81 -23.53
CA ASN A 315 31.66 -28.03 -24.79
C ASN A 315 32.39 -27.39 -25.98
N ALA A 316 32.90 -26.17 -25.82
CA ALA A 316 33.70 -25.50 -26.84
C ALA A 316 34.98 -26.30 -27.19
N ALA A 317 35.71 -26.81 -26.15
CA ALA A 317 36.87 -27.63 -26.36
C ALA A 317 36.53 -28.97 -27.03
N ASN A 318 35.47 -29.65 -26.62
CA ASN A 318 34.99 -30.88 -27.20
C ASN A 318 34.57 -30.67 -28.68
N ALA A 319 33.91 -29.56 -28.99
CA ALA A 319 33.54 -29.19 -30.36
C ALA A 319 34.81 -29.02 -31.21
N GLN A 320 35.79 -28.29 -30.74
CA GLN A 320 37.04 -28.08 -31.48
C GLN A 320 37.81 -29.37 -31.72
N GLN A 321 37.86 -30.26 -30.69
CA GLN A 321 38.48 -31.58 -30.88
C GLN A 321 37.73 -32.45 -31.85
N THR A 322 36.40 -32.48 -31.79
CA THR A 322 35.54 -33.25 -32.73
C THR A 322 35.68 -32.77 -34.16
N ASP A 323 35.75 -31.43 -34.38
CA ASP A 323 35.98 -30.86 -35.71
C ASP A 323 37.34 -31.31 -36.28
N SER A 324 38.39 -31.32 -35.47
CA SER A 324 39.73 -31.85 -35.86
C SER A 324 39.67 -33.34 -36.23
N VAL A 325 38.97 -34.15 -35.44
CA VAL A 325 38.80 -35.60 -35.75
C VAL A 325 37.98 -35.80 -37.04
N ALA A 326 36.94 -35.01 -37.24
CA ALA A 326 36.13 -35.06 -38.46
C ALA A 326 36.95 -34.69 -39.68
N ALA A 327 37.76 -33.62 -39.60
CA ALA A 327 38.67 -33.24 -40.69
C ALA A 327 39.66 -34.34 -41.08
N GLN A 328 40.28 -34.98 -40.05
CA GLN A 328 41.20 -36.11 -40.28
C GLN A 328 40.49 -37.31 -40.88
N SER A 329 39.31 -37.66 -40.34
CA SER A 329 38.51 -38.80 -40.87
C SER A 329 38.06 -38.56 -42.31
N SER A 330 37.73 -37.33 -42.70
CA SER A 330 37.40 -36.96 -44.06
C SER A 330 38.61 -37.15 -45.00
N ALA A 331 39.79 -36.74 -44.55
CA ALA A 331 41.04 -36.94 -45.32
C ALA A 331 41.36 -38.43 -45.52
N ASP A 332 41.25 -39.20 -44.42
CA ASP A 332 41.51 -40.66 -44.44
C ASP A 332 40.52 -41.41 -45.36
N ALA A 333 39.23 -41.03 -45.31
CA ALA A 333 38.21 -41.60 -46.20
C ALA A 333 38.45 -41.24 -47.68
N ALA A 334 38.87 -40.02 -47.98
CA ALA A 334 39.22 -39.62 -49.33
C ALA A 334 40.44 -40.37 -49.85
N GLN A 335 41.47 -40.53 -49.00
CA GLN A 335 42.65 -41.33 -49.36
C GLN A 335 42.31 -42.83 -49.54
N GLY A 336 41.43 -43.36 -48.69
CA GLY A 336 40.92 -44.75 -48.87
C GLY A 336 40.15 -44.91 -50.18
N GLY A 337 39.34 -43.94 -50.55
CA GLY A 337 38.61 -43.92 -51.79
C GLY A 337 39.52 -43.96 -53.07
N GLU A 338 40.63 -43.22 -53.02
CA GLU A 338 41.61 -43.26 -54.15
C GLU A 338 42.35 -44.61 -54.17
N ALA A 339 42.72 -45.20 -53.05
CA ALA A 339 43.32 -46.54 -53.01
C ALA A 339 42.38 -47.62 -53.51
N VAL A 340 41.08 -47.53 -53.19
CA VAL A 340 40.06 -48.46 -53.76
C VAL A 340 39.95 -48.29 -55.28
N LYS A 341 39.95 -47.09 -55.81
CA LYS A 341 39.93 -46.80 -57.26
C LYS A 341 41.14 -47.35 -57.92
N ASP A 342 42.33 -47.27 -57.38
CA ASP A 342 43.56 -47.87 -57.89
C ASP A 342 43.43 -49.39 -57.91
N THR A 343 42.82 -49.99 -56.88
CA THR A 343 42.55 -51.43 -56.81
C THR A 343 41.58 -51.87 -57.93
N VAL A 344 40.52 -51.12 -58.15
CA VAL A 344 39.60 -51.39 -59.29
C VAL A 344 40.33 -51.35 -60.60
N ASN A 345 41.17 -50.33 -60.85
CA ASN A 345 41.96 -50.22 -62.06
C ASN A 345 42.93 -51.40 -62.21
N ALA A 346 43.58 -51.87 -61.18
CA ALA A 346 44.46 -53.03 -61.21
C ALA A 346 43.71 -54.35 -61.51
N MET A 347 42.53 -54.56 -60.91
CA MET A 347 41.70 -55.72 -61.14
C MET A 347 41.14 -55.75 -62.62
N LYS A 348 40.75 -54.64 -63.15
CA LYS A 348 40.34 -54.51 -64.55
C LYS A 348 41.49 -54.90 -65.51
N ARG A 349 42.71 -54.44 -65.19
CA ARG A 349 43.92 -54.88 -65.99
C ARG A 349 44.17 -56.36 -65.85
N ILE A 350 43.97 -56.99 -64.70
CA ILE A 350 44.08 -58.42 -64.46
C ILE A 350 43.03 -59.15 -65.33
N ALA A 351 41.76 -58.72 -65.29
CA ALA A 351 40.69 -59.29 -66.10
C ALA A 351 41.01 -59.24 -67.60
N ASP A 352 41.49 -58.06 -68.08
CA ASP A 352 41.93 -57.92 -69.48
C ASP A 352 43.06 -58.92 -69.82
N SER A 353 44.07 -59.06 -68.91
CA SER A 353 45.20 -59.99 -69.15
C SER A 353 44.76 -61.46 -69.16
N ILE A 354 43.81 -61.79 -68.26
CA ILE A 354 43.27 -63.17 -68.18
C ILE A 354 42.43 -63.49 -69.48
N SER A 355 41.69 -62.55 -70.05
CA SER A 355 40.98 -62.69 -71.28
C SER A 355 41.92 -63.02 -72.42
N ILE A 356 43.16 -62.45 -72.50
CA ILE A 356 44.18 -62.77 -73.43
C ILE A 356 44.69 -64.20 -73.23
N ILE A 357 44.90 -64.64 -71.98
CA ILE A 357 45.33 -65.98 -71.62
C ILE A 357 44.27 -67.02 -72.07
N ASP A 358 42.98 -66.73 -71.83
CA ASP A 358 41.88 -67.59 -72.30
C ASP A 358 41.91 -67.77 -73.87
N ASP A 359 42.08 -66.66 -74.63
CA ASP A 359 42.22 -66.73 -76.09
C ASP A 359 43.46 -67.56 -76.51
N ILE A 360 44.61 -67.39 -75.79
CA ILE A 360 45.81 -68.20 -76.07
C ILE A 360 45.53 -69.68 -75.78
N ALA A 361 44.91 -70.01 -74.67
CA ALA A 361 44.56 -71.36 -74.29
C ALA A 361 43.62 -72.02 -75.32
N TYR A 362 42.59 -71.28 -75.74
CA TYR A 362 41.64 -71.68 -76.81
C TYR A 362 42.33 -71.97 -78.13
N ARG A 363 43.23 -71.08 -78.59
CA ARG A 363 44.00 -71.26 -79.81
C ARG A 363 44.97 -72.45 -79.68
N THR A 364 45.61 -72.64 -78.50
CA THR A 364 46.52 -73.78 -78.25
C THR A 364 45.75 -75.08 -78.23
N ASN A 365 44.55 -75.12 -77.70
CA ASN A 365 43.63 -76.26 -77.74
C ASN A 365 43.27 -76.64 -79.19
N LEU A 366 42.97 -75.67 -80.07
CA LEU A 366 42.70 -75.88 -81.44
C LEU A 366 43.93 -76.36 -82.21
N LEU A 367 45.12 -75.81 -81.95
CA LEU A 367 46.39 -76.26 -82.52
C LEU A 367 46.72 -77.70 -82.12
N ALA A 368 46.51 -78.03 -80.83
CA ALA A 368 46.71 -79.38 -80.34
C ALA A 368 45.76 -80.39 -80.94
N LEU A 369 44.47 -80.01 -81.14
CA LEU A 369 43.46 -80.81 -81.77
C LEU A 369 43.86 -81.10 -83.25
N ASN A 370 44.32 -80.09 -84.02
CA ASN A 370 44.81 -80.22 -85.35
C ASN A 370 46.04 -81.12 -85.46
N ALA A 371 47.00 -80.98 -84.47
CA ALA A 371 48.18 -81.84 -84.39
C ALA A 371 47.81 -83.30 -84.11
N ALA A 372 46.82 -83.54 -83.20
CA ALA A 372 46.31 -84.88 -82.86
C ALA A 372 45.65 -85.53 -84.06
N LEU A 373 44.86 -84.75 -84.90
CA LEU A 373 44.24 -85.18 -86.14
C LEU A 373 45.31 -85.55 -87.17
N GLU A 374 46.39 -84.79 -87.35
CA GLU A 374 47.45 -85.07 -88.30
C GLU A 374 48.32 -86.23 -87.85
N ALA A 375 48.56 -86.37 -86.52
CA ALA A 375 49.24 -87.55 -85.93
C ALA A 375 48.43 -88.85 -86.18
N ALA A 376 47.10 -88.80 -86.04
CA ALA A 376 46.23 -89.95 -86.43
C ALA A 376 46.28 -90.28 -87.93
N ARG A 377 46.46 -89.27 -88.70
CA ARG A 377 46.56 -89.41 -90.22
C ARG A 377 47.89 -90.04 -90.64
N ALA A 378 48.99 -89.84 -89.87
CA ALA A 378 50.30 -90.40 -90.13
C ALA A 378 50.45 -91.90 -89.66
N GLY A 379 49.41 -92.47 -89.08
CA GLY A 379 49.35 -93.87 -88.73
C GLY A 379 50.44 -94.27 -87.63
N GLU A 380 51.16 -95.38 -87.89
CA GLU A 380 52.21 -95.91 -86.95
C GLU A 380 53.33 -94.90 -86.67
N HIS A 381 53.67 -94.03 -87.66
CA HIS A 381 54.74 -93.05 -87.52
C HIS A 381 54.31 -91.82 -86.73
N GLY A 382 53.00 -91.59 -86.47
CA GLY A 382 52.47 -90.48 -85.71
C GLY A 382 52.16 -90.77 -84.23
N LYS A 383 52.20 -91.99 -83.75
CA LYS A 383 51.77 -92.37 -82.38
C LYS A 383 52.42 -91.57 -81.24
N GLY A 384 53.74 -91.30 -81.31
CA GLY A 384 54.41 -90.47 -80.32
C GLY A 384 53.97 -89.01 -80.33
N PHE A 385 53.76 -88.42 -81.50
CA PHE A 385 53.22 -87.07 -81.68
C PHE A 385 51.77 -86.97 -81.23
N GLY A 386 50.96 -87.98 -81.40
CA GLY A 386 49.56 -88.03 -80.95
C GLY A 386 49.44 -87.92 -79.44
N VAL A 387 50.30 -88.63 -78.69
CA VAL A 387 50.34 -88.56 -77.21
C VAL A 387 50.71 -87.14 -76.71
N VAL A 388 51.74 -86.50 -77.32
CA VAL A 388 52.15 -85.15 -76.99
C VAL A 388 51.00 -84.13 -77.34
N ALA A 389 50.35 -84.31 -78.49
CA ALA A 389 49.25 -83.47 -78.90
C ALA A 389 48.04 -83.53 -77.88
N ASP A 390 47.68 -84.76 -77.43
CA ASP A 390 46.64 -84.94 -76.41
C ASP A 390 47.05 -84.37 -75.05
N GLU A 391 48.30 -84.44 -74.63
CA GLU A 391 48.79 -83.85 -73.41
C GLU A 391 48.77 -82.32 -73.47
N VAL A 392 49.19 -81.70 -74.61
CA VAL A 392 49.06 -80.24 -74.86
C VAL A 392 47.60 -79.81 -74.91
N ARG A 393 46.70 -80.63 -75.45
CA ARG A 393 45.28 -80.39 -75.48
C ARG A 393 44.71 -80.30 -74.06
N LYS A 394 45.00 -81.30 -73.17
CA LYS A 394 44.57 -81.31 -71.76
C LYS A 394 45.15 -80.16 -70.99
N LEU A 395 46.40 -79.78 -71.26
CA LEU A 395 47.01 -78.63 -70.62
C LEU A 395 46.32 -77.29 -71.00
N ALA A 396 45.96 -77.18 -72.32
CA ALA A 396 45.21 -76.02 -72.84
C ALA A 396 43.79 -75.93 -72.25
N GLU A 397 43.07 -77.07 -72.14
CA GLU A 397 41.75 -77.11 -71.48
C GLU A 397 41.87 -76.69 -69.95
N ARG A 398 42.83 -77.19 -69.23
CA ARG A 398 43.07 -76.79 -67.81
C ARG A 398 43.47 -75.31 -67.67
N ALA A 399 44.28 -74.81 -68.65
CA ALA A 399 44.62 -73.36 -68.65
C ALA A 399 43.42 -72.50 -68.94
N GLN A 400 42.49 -72.92 -69.80
CA GLN A 400 41.26 -72.22 -70.08
C GLN A 400 40.30 -72.21 -68.86
N GLU A 401 40.13 -73.38 -68.22
CA GLU A 401 39.33 -73.47 -66.94
C GLU A 401 39.85 -72.54 -65.87
N ALA A 402 41.19 -72.56 -65.61
CA ALA A 402 41.83 -71.70 -64.70
C ALA A 402 41.67 -70.19 -65.05
N ALA A 403 41.75 -69.86 -66.35
CA ALA A 403 41.52 -68.46 -66.79
C ALA A 403 40.09 -68.00 -66.58
N MET A 404 39.08 -68.84 -66.77
CA MET A 404 37.69 -68.54 -66.48
C MET A 404 37.45 -68.33 -65.01
N GLU A 405 38.01 -69.21 -64.17
CA GLU A 405 37.92 -69.02 -62.67
C GLU A 405 38.57 -67.73 -62.22
N ILE A 406 39.78 -67.37 -62.70
CA ILE A 406 40.46 -66.15 -62.36
C ILE A 406 39.67 -64.93 -62.83
N SER A 407 39.08 -64.95 -64.05
CA SER A 407 38.21 -63.92 -64.59
C SER A 407 37.00 -63.68 -63.71
N GLN A 408 36.33 -64.76 -63.28
CA GLN A 408 35.18 -64.63 -62.35
C GLN A 408 35.57 -64.02 -61.00
N VAL A 409 36.71 -64.38 -60.46
CA VAL A 409 37.24 -63.78 -59.17
C VAL A 409 37.61 -62.32 -59.38
N ALA A 410 38.22 -61.97 -60.52
CA ALA A 410 38.55 -60.55 -60.85
C ALA A 410 37.31 -59.71 -60.98
N ASP A 411 36.28 -60.15 -61.71
CA ASP A 411 35.00 -59.44 -61.86
C ASP A 411 34.26 -59.26 -60.56
N SER A 412 34.23 -60.33 -59.75
CA SER A 412 33.67 -60.23 -58.33
C SER A 412 34.44 -59.23 -57.47
N SER A 413 35.77 -59.21 -57.57
CA SER A 413 36.63 -58.28 -56.88
C SER A 413 36.42 -56.81 -57.28
N VAL A 414 36.23 -56.58 -58.63
CA VAL A 414 35.88 -55.25 -59.13
C VAL A 414 34.56 -54.77 -58.57
N ASN A 415 33.51 -55.63 -58.62
CA ASN A 415 32.19 -55.26 -58.08
C ASN A 415 32.25 -54.92 -56.58
N LEU A 416 32.98 -55.71 -55.81
CA LEU A 416 33.15 -55.46 -54.33
C LEU A 416 33.92 -54.16 -54.08
N ALA A 417 35.01 -53.93 -54.85
CA ALA A 417 35.80 -52.71 -54.71
C ALA A 417 35.01 -51.45 -55.13
N GLU A 418 34.23 -51.53 -56.27
CA GLU A 418 33.35 -50.42 -56.70
C GLU A 418 32.30 -50.11 -55.63
N HIS A 419 31.73 -51.14 -54.95
CA HIS A 419 30.77 -50.95 -53.88
C HIS A 419 31.45 -50.28 -52.67
N ALA A 420 32.64 -50.70 -52.24
CA ALA A 420 33.42 -50.07 -51.22
C ALA A 420 33.78 -48.64 -51.55
N GLY A 421 34.14 -48.33 -52.76
CA GLY A 421 34.43 -46.95 -53.21
C GLY A 421 33.20 -46.08 -53.16
N LYS A 422 31.99 -46.57 -53.46
CA LYS A 422 30.75 -45.87 -53.34
C LYS A 422 30.44 -45.53 -51.87
N LEU A 423 30.60 -46.52 -50.99
CA LEU A 423 30.38 -46.29 -49.54
C LEU A 423 31.36 -45.23 -48.96
N LEU A 424 32.62 -45.24 -49.33
CA LEU A 424 33.57 -44.20 -48.95
C LEU A 424 33.20 -42.84 -49.53
N GLY A 425 32.67 -42.79 -50.76
CA GLY A 425 32.18 -41.59 -51.41
C GLY A 425 30.97 -40.97 -50.63
N ASP A 426 30.11 -41.83 -50.05
CA ASP A 426 28.95 -41.39 -49.25
C ASP A 426 29.35 -40.94 -47.84
N ILE A 427 30.44 -41.49 -47.29
CA ILE A 427 30.95 -41.15 -45.96
C ILE A 427 31.53 -39.72 -45.92
N VAL A 428 32.29 -39.28 -46.87
CA VAL A 428 32.94 -37.97 -46.92
C VAL A 428 31.97 -36.81 -46.74
N PRO A 429 30.84 -36.73 -47.50
CA PRO A 429 29.82 -35.68 -47.26
C PRO A 429 29.18 -35.75 -45.85
N ALA A 430 28.95 -36.94 -45.30
CA ALA A 430 28.39 -37.13 -43.96
C ALA A 430 29.34 -36.57 -42.85
N ILE A 431 30.66 -36.80 -43.01
CA ILE A 431 31.66 -36.22 -42.12
C ILE A 431 31.71 -34.70 -42.24
N GLN A 432 31.63 -34.14 -43.46
CA GLN A 432 31.58 -32.70 -43.70
C GLN A 432 30.35 -32.07 -43.03
N GLN A 433 29.18 -32.74 -43.11
CA GLN A 433 27.98 -32.28 -42.42
C GLN A 433 28.17 -32.30 -40.89
N THR A 434 28.83 -33.33 -40.37
CA THR A 434 29.19 -33.42 -38.92
C THR A 434 30.10 -32.26 -38.50
N SER A 435 31.13 -31.93 -39.27
CA SER A 435 32.01 -30.77 -39.03
C SER A 435 31.22 -29.46 -38.99
N THR A 436 30.28 -29.25 -39.93
CA THR A 436 29.42 -28.06 -39.96
C THR A 436 28.57 -27.93 -38.68
N LEU A 437 27.97 -29.05 -38.21
CA LEU A 437 27.18 -29.06 -36.96
C LEU A 437 28.05 -28.78 -35.74
N VAL A 438 29.26 -29.31 -35.70
CA VAL A 438 30.21 -29.11 -34.60
C VAL A 438 30.69 -27.64 -34.57
N GLN A 439 30.93 -27.01 -35.72
CA GLN A 439 31.25 -25.58 -35.78
C GLN A 439 30.09 -24.72 -35.28
N ALA A 440 28.84 -25.09 -35.57
CA ALA A 440 27.66 -24.41 -35.01
C ALA A 440 27.61 -24.54 -33.48
N ILE A 441 27.96 -25.71 -32.90
CA ILE A 441 28.06 -25.92 -31.45
C ILE A 441 29.16 -25.01 -30.84
N ALA A 442 30.32 -24.89 -31.47
CA ALA A 442 31.39 -24.01 -31.01
C ALA A 442 30.96 -22.54 -30.99
N THR A 443 30.26 -22.08 -32.05
CA THR A 443 29.71 -20.74 -32.15
C THR A 443 28.66 -20.50 -31.04
N SER A 444 27.72 -21.41 -30.85
CA SER A 444 26.69 -21.32 -29.79
C SER A 444 27.33 -21.31 -28.39
N SER A 445 28.38 -22.08 -28.16
CA SER A 445 29.12 -22.07 -26.89
C SER A 445 29.79 -20.73 -26.62
N ALA A 446 30.31 -20.05 -27.66
CA ALA A 446 30.86 -18.69 -27.53
C ALA A 446 29.79 -17.66 -27.15
N GLU A 447 28.62 -17.72 -27.78
CA GLU A 447 27.46 -16.87 -27.48
C GLU A 447 26.96 -17.12 -26.05
N GLN A 448 26.85 -18.38 -25.62
CA GLN A 448 26.51 -18.75 -24.26
C GLN A 448 27.51 -18.22 -23.23
N SER A 449 28.81 -18.25 -23.50
CA SER A 449 29.85 -17.68 -22.65
C SER A 449 29.65 -16.16 -22.43
N GLN A 450 29.26 -15.43 -23.49
CA GLN A 450 28.94 -14.02 -23.39
C GLN A 450 27.68 -13.80 -22.52
N GLY A 451 26.64 -14.63 -22.68
CA GLY A 451 25.44 -14.60 -21.85
C GLY A 451 25.73 -14.83 -20.35
N VAL A 452 26.60 -15.80 -20.05
CA VAL A 452 27.05 -16.08 -18.66
C VAL A 452 27.79 -14.90 -18.06
N THR A 453 28.60 -14.19 -18.84
CA THR A 453 29.29 -12.97 -18.38
C THR A 453 28.27 -11.87 -18.00
N GLN A 454 27.20 -11.72 -18.77
CA GLN A 454 26.11 -10.78 -18.43
C GLN A 454 25.37 -11.21 -17.17
N LEU A 455 25.08 -12.50 -17.01
CA LEU A 455 24.45 -13.03 -15.80
C LEU A 455 25.30 -12.76 -14.56
N ASN A 456 26.62 -12.90 -14.63
CA ASN A 456 27.51 -12.57 -13.50
C ASN A 456 27.39 -11.10 -13.08
N THR A 457 27.25 -10.16 -14.05
CA THR A 457 27.00 -8.75 -13.74
C THR A 457 25.69 -8.54 -12.99
N VAL A 458 24.61 -9.27 -13.38
CA VAL A 458 23.32 -9.22 -12.67
C VAL A 458 23.44 -9.76 -11.24
N ILE A 459 24.18 -10.85 -11.04
CA ILE A 459 24.42 -11.44 -9.72
C ILE A 459 25.12 -10.46 -8.78
N VAL A 460 26.15 -9.76 -9.25
CA VAL A 460 26.84 -8.71 -8.46
C VAL A 460 25.83 -7.64 -8.04
N ARG A 461 24.99 -7.17 -8.96
CA ARG A 461 23.98 -6.17 -8.67
C ARG A 461 22.92 -6.65 -7.67
N LEU A 462 22.50 -7.91 -7.75
CA LEU A 462 21.56 -8.50 -6.80
C LEU A 462 22.18 -8.56 -5.38
N HIS A 463 23.47 -8.83 -5.28
CA HIS A 463 24.18 -8.81 -4.02
C HIS A 463 24.23 -7.40 -3.40
N GLU A 464 24.48 -6.37 -4.21
CA GLU A 464 24.44 -4.97 -3.76
C GLU A 464 23.04 -4.57 -3.28
N ILE A 465 21.98 -4.96 -4.02
CA ILE A 465 20.59 -4.72 -3.62
C ILE A 465 20.27 -5.40 -2.29
N ALA A 466 20.71 -6.64 -2.09
CA ALA A 466 20.53 -7.34 -0.81
C ALA A 466 21.22 -6.58 0.34
N GLY A 467 22.43 -6.08 0.11
CA GLY A 467 23.13 -5.23 1.07
C GLY A 467 22.37 -3.96 1.42
N GLN A 468 21.82 -3.25 0.42
CA GLN A 468 21.00 -2.06 0.61
C GLN A 468 19.69 -2.36 1.36
N ASN A 469 19.03 -3.47 1.04
CA ASN A 469 17.81 -3.90 1.71
C ASN A 469 18.06 -4.20 3.20
N ASN A 470 19.18 -4.86 3.52
CA ASN A 470 19.57 -5.11 4.91
C ASN A 470 19.81 -3.81 5.69
N ALA A 471 20.55 -2.86 5.11
CA ALA A 471 20.77 -1.54 5.72
C ALA A 471 19.45 -0.77 5.89
N THR A 472 18.54 -0.84 4.91
CA THR A 472 17.22 -0.22 4.96
C THR A 472 16.35 -0.83 6.06
N SER A 473 16.36 -2.16 6.18
CA SER A 473 15.64 -2.88 7.24
C SER A 473 16.11 -2.45 8.64
N GLN A 474 17.41 -2.35 8.87
CA GLN A 474 17.97 -1.86 10.13
C GLN A 474 17.54 -0.41 10.43
N LYS A 475 17.55 0.45 9.40
CA LYS A 475 17.11 1.84 9.55
C LYS A 475 15.61 1.92 9.88
N LEU A 476 14.77 1.11 9.25
CA LEU A 476 13.34 1.04 9.55
C LEU A 476 13.09 0.58 10.98
N ALA A 477 13.81 -0.45 11.46
CA ALA A 477 13.70 -0.92 12.84
C ALA A 477 14.07 0.19 13.84
N SER A 478 15.19 0.88 13.63
CA SER A 478 15.60 2.01 14.47
C SER A 478 14.59 3.19 14.42
N THR A 479 13.97 3.43 13.26
CA THR A 479 12.93 4.46 13.14
C THR A 479 11.68 4.06 13.93
N ALA A 480 11.27 2.80 13.87
CA ALA A 480 10.16 2.27 14.65
C ALA A 480 10.39 2.39 16.16
N ASP A 481 11.59 2.08 16.63
CA ASP A 481 11.98 2.26 18.04
C ASP A 481 11.89 3.74 18.46
N THR A 482 12.34 4.64 17.60
CA THR A 482 12.25 6.09 17.85
C THR A 482 10.79 6.55 17.91
N MET A 483 9.93 6.09 17.00
CA MET A 483 8.50 6.40 17.00
C MET A 483 7.81 5.88 18.28
N ASN A 484 8.13 4.66 18.71
CA ASN A 484 7.60 4.11 19.96
C ASN A 484 8.06 4.91 21.18
N ALA A 485 9.32 5.32 21.23
CA ALA A 485 9.83 6.17 22.31
C ALA A 485 9.12 7.53 22.33
N GLN A 486 8.89 8.16 21.18
CA GLN A 486 8.16 9.43 21.08
C GLN A 486 6.70 9.27 21.48
N SER A 487 6.05 8.17 21.04
CA SER A 487 4.67 7.87 21.45
C SER A 487 4.56 7.68 22.96
N ALA A 488 5.47 6.93 23.58
CA ALA A 488 5.52 6.74 25.01
C ALA A 488 5.76 8.08 25.76
N GLN A 489 6.63 8.93 25.24
CA GLN A 489 6.89 10.25 25.80
C GLN A 489 5.63 11.14 25.74
N LEU A 490 4.92 11.15 24.60
CA LEU A 490 3.64 11.86 24.48
C LEU A 490 2.61 11.32 25.49
N GLY A 491 2.49 10.00 25.59
CA GLY A 491 1.63 9.36 26.59
C GLY A 491 1.95 9.78 28.03
N ASN A 492 3.23 9.85 28.39
CA ASN A 492 3.66 10.29 29.70
C ASN A 492 3.35 11.79 29.95
N LEU A 493 3.56 12.67 28.96
CA LEU A 493 3.22 14.09 29.07
C LEU A 493 1.71 14.28 29.24
N LEU A 494 0.91 13.50 28.48
CA LEU A 494 -0.55 13.54 28.60
C LEU A 494 -1.06 12.91 29.88
N GLY A 495 -0.33 12.02 30.52
CA GLY A 495 -0.63 11.39 31.79
C GLY A 495 -0.70 12.42 32.98
N PHE A 496 -0.14 13.62 32.77
CA PHE A 496 -0.34 14.75 33.69
C PHE A 496 -1.81 15.22 33.69
N PHE A 497 -2.50 15.10 32.55
CA PHE A 497 -3.88 15.55 32.43
C PHE A 497 -4.85 14.42 32.78
N LYS A 498 -5.72 14.68 33.75
CA LYS A 498 -6.85 13.79 34.09
C LYS A 498 -8.01 14.17 33.16
N ALA A 499 -8.08 13.57 32.01
CA ALA A 499 -9.26 13.59 31.14
C ALA A 499 -10.28 12.55 31.66
N ALA A 500 -11.55 12.69 31.24
CA ALA A 500 -12.64 11.82 31.70
C ALA A 500 -12.43 10.38 31.31
#